data_9a0b1146fac68c860a48745fd81e2fce
#
_entry.id   9a0b1146fac68c860a48745fd81e2fce
#
_cell.length_a   1.000
_cell.length_b   1.000
_cell.length_c   1.000
_cell.angle_alpha   90.00
_cell.angle_beta   90.00
_cell.angle_gamma   90.00
#
_symmetry.space_group_name_H-M   'P 1'
#
loop_
_entity.id
_entity.type
_entity.pdbx_description
1 polymer ?
#
loop_
_entity_poly.entity_id
_entity_poly.type
_entity_poly.pdbx_seq_one_letter_code
_entity_poly.pdbx_strand_id
1 'polypeptide(L)'
;MTNIHNHKILILDFGSQYTQLIARRVREIGVYCELWAWDVTEQQIRDFNPTGIILSGGPESTTEENSPRAPEYVFHAGVPVLGICYGMQTMAMQLGGLTETSDHREFGYASVLIENPTALFAHLNDGDSKLDVWMSHGDKVTRLPKDFQITGTTPTCPIAAMSDENRRFYGVQFHPEVTHTKKGLELLTNFVVNICGCETKWTAEKIIEDAVARIKAQVGDDEVILGLSGGVDSSVVALLLHRAIGKNLHCVFVDNGLLRLNEGVQVMEMFGNKFGLNITRVDAESRFLSELAGVSDPEEKRKIIGKVFVDVFDDESKKLTNVKWLAQGTIYPDVIESAAGKTGKAHVIKSHHNVGGLPDYMKLGLVEPLRELFKDEVRKIGLALGLPAEMINRHPFPGPGLGVRVLGEVKKEYCDLLRRADAIFIEELHNNGWYAKTSQAFSVFLPVKSVGVMGDGRKYDWVISLRAVETIDFMTAHWAHLPYDLLGRISNRIINEVNGISRVVYDISGKPPATIEWE
;
A
#
# COMPACT_ATOMS: atom_id res chain seq x y z
N MET A 1 15.47 18.87 -18.16
CA MET A 1 15.01 18.09 -16.99
C MET A 1 15.44 16.65 -17.20
N THR A 2 16.06 16.02 -16.22
CA THR A 2 16.44 14.61 -16.29
C THR A 2 15.14 13.78 -16.20
N ASN A 3 14.80 13.06 -17.26
CA ASN A 3 13.62 12.20 -17.28
C ASN A 3 13.85 11.00 -16.34
N ILE A 4 13.11 10.94 -15.23
CA ILE A 4 13.20 9.86 -14.22
C ILE A 4 12.67 8.52 -14.73
N HIS A 5 11.96 8.51 -15.85
CA HIS A 5 11.43 7.33 -16.53
C HIS A 5 12.32 6.82 -17.69
N ASN A 6 13.51 7.39 -17.88
CA ASN A 6 14.40 6.99 -18.96
C ASN A 6 14.84 5.53 -18.87
N HIS A 7 15.18 5.10 -17.67
CA HIS A 7 15.50 3.70 -17.37
C HIS A 7 14.33 3.12 -16.58
N LYS A 8 13.74 2.05 -17.09
CA LYS A 8 12.56 1.44 -16.51
C LYS A 8 12.54 -0.07 -16.66
N ILE A 9 12.14 -0.73 -15.61
CA ILE A 9 12.00 -2.18 -15.55
C ILE A 9 10.53 -2.55 -15.76
N LEU A 10 10.27 -3.48 -16.67
CA LEU A 10 8.96 -4.11 -16.82
C LEU A 10 8.93 -5.38 -15.98
N ILE A 11 7.92 -5.51 -15.13
CA ILE A 11 7.68 -6.71 -14.34
C ILE A 11 6.42 -7.37 -14.87
N LEU A 12 6.52 -8.62 -15.36
CA LEU A 12 5.37 -9.42 -15.78
C LEU A 12 4.89 -10.27 -14.62
N ASP A 13 3.62 -10.08 -14.26
CA ASP A 13 2.95 -10.73 -13.13
C ASP A 13 2.28 -12.04 -13.56
N PHE A 14 2.76 -13.15 -13.04
CA PHE A 14 2.18 -14.49 -13.23
C PHE A 14 1.24 -14.89 -12.08
N GLY A 15 0.81 -13.95 -11.24
CA GLY A 15 -0.17 -14.16 -10.19
C GLY A 15 0.43 -14.47 -8.81
N SER A 16 1.73 -14.23 -8.59
CA SER A 16 2.33 -14.40 -7.29
C SER A 16 1.88 -13.32 -6.31
N GLN A 17 1.58 -13.72 -5.08
CA GLN A 17 1.36 -12.78 -3.97
C GLN A 17 2.58 -11.89 -3.66
N TYR A 18 3.77 -12.25 -4.14
CA TYR A 18 5.01 -11.50 -3.92
C TYR A 18 5.37 -10.54 -5.06
N THR A 19 4.60 -10.49 -6.15
CA THR A 19 4.96 -9.68 -7.34
C THR A 19 5.09 -8.19 -7.00
N GLN A 20 4.22 -7.65 -6.15
CA GLN A 20 4.33 -6.26 -5.70
C GLN A 20 5.60 -5.99 -4.88
N LEU A 21 6.14 -7.01 -4.18
CA LEU A 21 7.41 -6.86 -3.47
C LEU A 21 8.59 -6.70 -4.43
N ILE A 22 8.57 -7.38 -5.59
CA ILE A 22 9.59 -7.17 -6.65
C ILE A 22 9.59 -5.70 -7.07
N ALA A 23 8.41 -5.15 -7.38
CA ALA A 23 8.28 -3.75 -7.79
C ALA A 23 8.79 -2.80 -6.70
N ARG A 24 8.42 -3.03 -5.44
CA ARG A 24 8.89 -2.23 -4.30
C ARG A 24 10.41 -2.28 -4.14
N ARG A 25 11.05 -3.46 -4.31
CA ARG A 25 12.51 -3.59 -4.25
C ARG A 25 13.20 -2.84 -5.39
N VAL A 26 12.70 -2.91 -6.61
CA VAL A 26 13.23 -2.15 -7.75
C VAL A 26 13.12 -0.63 -7.49
N ARG A 27 12.00 -0.17 -6.92
CA ARG A 27 11.80 1.23 -6.52
C ARG A 27 12.71 1.64 -5.35
N GLU A 28 12.95 0.75 -4.40
CA GLU A 28 13.89 0.97 -3.29
C GLU A 28 15.33 1.16 -3.77
N ILE A 29 15.72 0.44 -4.83
CA ILE A 29 17.02 0.62 -5.52
C ILE A 29 17.11 2.00 -6.20
N GLY A 30 15.99 2.65 -6.44
CA GLY A 30 15.93 3.97 -7.07
C GLY A 30 15.67 3.93 -8.58
N VAL A 31 15.02 2.90 -9.09
CA VAL A 31 14.67 2.73 -10.50
C VAL A 31 13.16 2.61 -10.68
N TYR A 32 12.65 3.29 -11.71
CA TYR A 32 11.24 3.18 -12.08
C TYR A 32 10.90 1.79 -12.62
N CYS A 33 9.73 1.26 -12.25
CA CYS A 33 9.21 0.02 -12.81
C CYS A 33 7.69 0.03 -12.92
N GLU A 34 7.16 -0.75 -13.83
CA GLU A 34 5.73 -1.05 -13.91
C GLU A 34 5.47 -2.55 -13.83
N LEU A 35 4.30 -2.87 -13.29
CA LEU A 35 3.82 -4.22 -13.08
C LEU A 35 2.63 -4.45 -14.02
N TRP A 36 2.81 -5.37 -14.98
CA TRP A 36 1.79 -5.69 -15.97
C TRP A 36 1.46 -7.17 -15.93
N ALA A 37 0.23 -7.52 -16.34
CA ALA A 37 -0.14 -8.92 -16.46
C ALA A 37 0.71 -9.65 -17.50
N TRP A 38 0.92 -10.93 -17.33
CA TRP A 38 1.76 -11.78 -18.18
C TRP A 38 1.31 -11.83 -19.65
N ASP A 39 0.03 -11.56 -19.94
CA ASP A 39 -0.59 -11.66 -21.27
C ASP A 39 -0.58 -10.34 -22.06
N VAL A 40 0.30 -9.40 -21.68
CA VAL A 40 0.50 -8.15 -22.44
C VAL A 40 0.94 -8.44 -23.87
N THR A 41 0.57 -7.55 -24.78
CA THR A 41 0.93 -7.66 -26.19
C THR A 41 2.38 -7.22 -26.45
N GLU A 42 2.97 -7.76 -27.51
CA GLU A 42 4.28 -7.31 -28.00
C GLU A 42 4.31 -5.79 -28.23
N GLN A 43 3.26 -5.21 -28.82
CA GLN A 43 3.21 -3.79 -29.11
C GLN A 43 3.29 -2.95 -27.83
N GLN A 44 2.60 -3.36 -26.76
CA GLN A 44 2.66 -2.68 -25.46
C GLN A 44 4.09 -2.72 -24.88
N ILE A 45 4.79 -3.86 -24.97
CA ILE A 45 6.18 -3.97 -24.51
C ILE A 45 7.11 -3.07 -25.32
N ARG A 46 6.92 -3.02 -26.66
CA ARG A 46 7.70 -2.15 -27.55
C ARG A 46 7.48 -0.67 -27.22
N ASP A 47 6.24 -0.26 -27.00
CA ASP A 47 5.89 1.12 -26.69
C ASP A 47 6.41 1.54 -25.31
N PHE A 48 6.38 0.62 -24.35
CA PHE A 48 6.98 0.83 -23.03
C PHE A 48 8.50 0.97 -23.12
N ASN A 49 9.16 0.26 -24.02
CA ASN A 49 10.61 0.28 -24.22
C ASN A 49 11.39 0.05 -22.91
N PRO A 50 11.28 -1.14 -22.28
CA PRO A 50 11.95 -1.43 -21.01
C PRO A 50 13.45 -1.51 -21.15
N THR A 51 14.19 -1.14 -20.10
CA THR A 51 15.64 -1.32 -20.00
C THR A 51 16.01 -2.75 -19.56
N GLY A 52 15.09 -3.43 -18.88
CA GLY A 52 15.17 -4.82 -18.47
C GLY A 52 13.78 -5.36 -18.14
N ILE A 53 13.63 -6.67 -18.12
CA ILE A 53 12.37 -7.34 -17.84
C ILE A 53 12.55 -8.34 -16.70
N ILE A 54 11.61 -8.36 -15.74
CA ILE A 54 11.54 -9.36 -14.67
C ILE A 54 10.27 -10.17 -14.85
N LEU A 55 10.40 -11.50 -14.86
CA LEU A 55 9.31 -12.45 -14.84
C LEU A 55 9.08 -12.90 -13.40
N SER A 56 7.91 -12.61 -12.84
CA SER A 56 7.61 -12.89 -11.43
C SER A 56 7.40 -14.38 -11.16
N GLY A 57 7.25 -14.72 -9.90
CA GLY A 57 6.68 -16.01 -9.49
C GLY A 57 5.21 -16.16 -9.89
N GLY A 58 4.65 -17.34 -9.72
CA GLY A 58 3.24 -17.64 -9.98
C GLY A 58 2.79 -18.91 -9.24
N PRO A 59 1.47 -19.08 -9.02
CA PRO A 59 0.92 -20.25 -8.33
C PRO A 59 0.75 -21.47 -9.25
N GLU A 60 0.78 -21.26 -10.56
CA GLU A 60 0.51 -22.29 -11.56
C GLU A 60 1.72 -23.22 -11.79
N SER A 61 1.49 -24.38 -12.39
CA SER A 61 2.55 -25.28 -12.84
C SER A 61 2.87 -25.04 -14.30
N THR A 62 4.17 -24.96 -14.63
CA THR A 62 4.61 -24.83 -16.03
C THR A 62 4.45 -26.11 -16.84
N THR A 63 4.12 -27.23 -16.20
CA THR A 63 3.89 -28.53 -16.86
C THR A 63 2.47 -28.66 -17.41
N GLU A 64 1.54 -27.78 -17.06
CA GLU A 64 0.18 -27.76 -17.55
C GLU A 64 0.06 -27.11 -18.93
N GLU A 65 -0.82 -27.61 -19.82
CA GLU A 65 -0.96 -27.13 -21.20
C GLU A 65 -1.37 -25.64 -21.30
N ASN A 66 -2.21 -25.16 -20.39
CA ASN A 66 -2.74 -23.80 -20.40
C ASN A 66 -2.06 -22.87 -19.38
N SER A 67 -0.87 -23.23 -18.92
CA SER A 67 -0.15 -22.40 -17.94
C SER A 67 0.28 -21.06 -18.55
N PRO A 68 0.28 -19.98 -17.77
CA PRO A 68 0.71 -18.65 -18.21
C PRO A 68 2.12 -18.65 -18.82
N ARG A 69 2.28 -18.00 -19.96
CA ARG A 69 3.57 -17.87 -20.66
C ARG A 69 3.87 -16.39 -20.92
N ALA A 70 5.15 -16.03 -20.84
CA ALA A 70 5.57 -14.70 -21.25
C ALA A 70 5.36 -14.53 -22.77
N PRO A 71 5.03 -13.32 -23.27
CA PRO A 71 5.04 -13.03 -24.69
C PRO A 71 6.42 -13.41 -25.28
N GLU A 72 6.42 -14.08 -26.42
CA GLU A 72 7.66 -14.54 -27.06
C GLU A 72 8.65 -13.39 -27.31
N TYR A 73 8.13 -12.21 -27.59
CA TYR A 73 8.91 -11.01 -27.78
C TYR A 73 9.83 -10.67 -26.59
N VAL A 74 9.48 -11.05 -25.35
CA VAL A 74 10.33 -10.83 -24.16
C VAL A 74 11.75 -11.35 -24.38
N PHE A 75 11.88 -12.51 -25.02
CA PHE A 75 13.16 -13.16 -25.29
C PHE A 75 13.85 -12.64 -26.56
N HIS A 76 13.20 -11.75 -27.32
CA HIS A 76 13.70 -11.13 -28.54
C HIS A 76 13.85 -9.60 -28.41
N ALA A 77 13.48 -9.03 -27.27
CA ALA A 77 13.52 -7.58 -27.05
C ALA A 77 14.96 -7.00 -26.97
N GLY A 78 15.98 -7.84 -26.86
CA GLY A 78 17.38 -7.39 -26.78
C GLY A 78 17.79 -6.79 -25.43
N VAL A 79 16.94 -6.90 -24.40
CA VAL A 79 17.19 -6.41 -23.04
C VAL A 79 17.44 -7.58 -22.08
N PRO A 80 18.12 -7.34 -20.93
CA PRO A 80 18.27 -8.37 -19.91
C PRO A 80 16.93 -8.88 -19.37
N VAL A 81 16.85 -10.17 -19.04
CA VAL A 81 15.67 -10.82 -18.47
C VAL A 81 16.06 -11.58 -17.20
N LEU A 82 15.32 -11.36 -16.12
CA LEU A 82 15.42 -12.12 -14.87
C LEU A 82 14.11 -12.89 -14.62
N GLY A 83 14.17 -14.21 -14.54
CA GLY A 83 13.06 -15.07 -14.13
C GLY A 83 13.18 -15.43 -12.64
N ILE A 84 12.12 -15.22 -11.88
CA ILE A 84 12.03 -15.56 -10.45
C ILE A 84 11.02 -16.70 -10.28
N CYS A 85 11.43 -17.82 -9.70
CA CYS A 85 10.58 -18.99 -9.41
C CYS A 85 9.82 -19.46 -10.67
N TYR A 86 8.51 -19.25 -10.75
CA TYR A 86 7.73 -19.55 -11.97
C TYR A 86 8.30 -18.85 -13.21
N GLY A 87 8.76 -17.59 -13.07
CA GLY A 87 9.38 -16.84 -14.18
C GLY A 87 10.65 -17.51 -14.73
N MET A 88 11.47 -18.11 -13.86
CA MET A 88 12.61 -18.95 -14.29
C MET A 88 12.14 -20.21 -15.04
N GLN A 89 11.12 -20.86 -14.50
CA GLN A 89 10.58 -22.11 -15.09
C GLN A 89 9.96 -21.85 -16.47
N THR A 90 9.12 -20.82 -16.61
CA THR A 90 8.51 -20.47 -17.89
C THR A 90 9.56 -20.04 -18.92
N MET A 91 10.60 -19.29 -18.51
CA MET A 91 11.74 -18.95 -19.36
C MET A 91 12.48 -20.21 -19.84
N ALA A 92 12.74 -21.17 -18.94
CA ALA A 92 13.39 -22.43 -19.29
C ALA A 92 12.56 -23.21 -20.32
N MET A 93 11.27 -23.37 -20.10
CA MET A 93 10.36 -24.09 -21.02
C MET A 93 10.29 -23.43 -22.39
N GLN A 94 10.11 -22.11 -22.44
CA GLN A 94 9.96 -21.37 -23.71
C GLN A 94 11.26 -21.35 -24.54
N LEU A 95 12.41 -21.48 -23.89
CA LEU A 95 13.71 -21.53 -24.57
C LEU A 95 14.22 -22.96 -24.84
N GLY A 96 13.38 -23.99 -24.66
CA GLY A 96 13.68 -25.37 -25.01
C GLY A 96 14.31 -26.22 -23.90
N GLY A 97 14.26 -25.75 -22.66
CA GLY A 97 14.59 -26.54 -21.47
C GLY A 97 13.43 -27.49 -21.07
N LEU A 98 13.45 -27.97 -19.84
CA LEU A 98 12.42 -28.85 -19.28
C LEU A 98 12.20 -28.51 -17.81
N THR A 99 10.93 -28.53 -17.41
CA THR A 99 10.51 -28.46 -16.00
C THR A 99 9.71 -29.69 -15.64
N GLU A 100 9.84 -30.14 -14.41
CA GLU A 100 9.10 -31.30 -13.89
C GLU A 100 8.58 -30.98 -12.49
N THR A 101 7.44 -31.58 -12.15
CA THR A 101 6.92 -31.52 -10.79
C THR A 101 7.84 -32.32 -9.89
N SER A 102 8.25 -31.70 -8.78
CA SER A 102 9.15 -32.34 -7.82
C SER A 102 8.38 -33.17 -6.80
N ASP A 103 8.87 -34.37 -6.52
CA ASP A 103 8.39 -35.21 -5.41
C ASP A 103 8.67 -34.56 -4.04
N HIS A 104 9.65 -33.66 -3.98
CA HIS A 104 9.99 -32.86 -2.81
C HIS A 104 9.69 -31.38 -3.08
N ARG A 105 8.62 -30.88 -2.47
CA ARG A 105 8.31 -29.46 -2.47
C ARG A 105 9.27 -28.73 -1.52
N GLU A 106 9.78 -27.58 -1.95
CA GLU A 106 10.66 -26.76 -1.15
C GLU A 106 9.96 -25.48 -0.73
N PHE A 107 9.64 -25.35 0.56
CA PHE A 107 9.06 -24.16 1.16
C PHE A 107 9.90 -23.76 2.37
N GLY A 108 10.36 -22.51 2.39
CA GLY A 108 11.11 -21.96 3.50
C GLY A 108 12.59 -21.73 3.20
N TYR A 109 13.38 -21.73 4.24
CA TYR A 109 14.81 -21.47 4.18
C TYR A 109 15.57 -22.56 3.41
N ALA A 110 16.47 -22.12 2.52
CA ALA A 110 17.46 -22.96 1.86
C ALA A 110 18.80 -22.23 1.71
N SER A 111 19.88 -23.00 1.56
CA SER A 111 21.21 -22.46 1.28
C SER A 111 21.62 -22.88 -0.13
N VAL A 112 21.73 -21.91 -1.04
CA VAL A 112 22.15 -22.10 -2.42
C VAL A 112 23.68 -22.01 -2.51
N LEU A 113 24.31 -23.04 -3.04
CA LEU A 113 25.74 -23.00 -3.39
C LEU A 113 25.90 -22.33 -4.75
N ILE A 114 26.67 -21.26 -4.82
CA ILE A 114 27.02 -20.59 -6.06
C ILE A 114 28.22 -21.32 -6.69
N GLU A 115 27.99 -21.98 -7.81
CA GLU A 115 29.02 -22.78 -8.49
C GLU A 115 29.81 -21.97 -9.53
N ASN A 116 29.10 -21.17 -10.31
CA ASN A 116 29.69 -20.34 -11.34
C ASN A 116 29.34 -18.87 -11.06
N PRO A 117 30.32 -18.03 -10.67
CA PRO A 117 30.08 -16.62 -10.43
C PRO A 117 29.67 -15.93 -11.74
N THR A 118 28.57 -15.21 -11.70
CA THR A 118 27.99 -14.45 -12.80
C THR A 118 27.84 -12.99 -12.41
N ALA A 119 27.51 -12.13 -13.35
CA ALA A 119 27.19 -10.74 -13.07
C ALA A 119 26.06 -10.61 -12.02
N LEU A 120 25.08 -11.52 -12.02
CA LEU A 120 23.96 -11.51 -11.06
C LEU A 120 24.44 -11.78 -9.62
N PHE A 121 25.40 -12.66 -9.43
CA PHE A 121 25.92 -13.04 -8.11
C PHE A 121 27.22 -12.31 -7.72
N ALA A 122 27.61 -11.27 -8.48
CA ALA A 122 28.81 -10.51 -8.21
C ALA A 122 28.75 -9.87 -6.80
N HIS A 123 29.81 -10.05 -6.02
CA HIS A 123 29.99 -9.51 -4.65
C HIS A 123 28.96 -9.97 -3.61
N LEU A 124 28.20 -11.05 -3.88
CA LEU A 124 27.23 -11.59 -2.91
C LEU A 124 27.83 -12.60 -1.94
N ASN A 125 29.06 -13.06 -2.16
CA ASN A 125 29.71 -14.11 -1.38
C ASN A 125 30.44 -13.53 -0.18
N ASP A 126 30.04 -13.95 1.02
CA ASP A 126 30.76 -13.64 2.27
C ASP A 126 31.90 -14.64 2.57
N GLY A 127 32.48 -15.26 1.54
CA GLY A 127 33.61 -16.21 1.64
C GLY A 127 33.26 -17.69 1.46
N ASP A 128 32.02 -18.11 1.71
CA ASP A 128 31.60 -19.52 1.67
C ASP A 128 30.91 -19.96 0.37
N SER A 129 30.81 -19.12 -0.64
CA SER A 129 30.06 -19.36 -1.90
C SER A 129 28.61 -19.80 -1.69
N LYS A 130 28.02 -19.48 -0.55
CA LYS A 130 26.65 -19.83 -0.17
C LYS A 130 25.77 -18.59 -0.02
N LEU A 131 24.51 -18.74 -0.39
CA LEU A 131 23.50 -17.70 -0.28
C LEU A 131 22.29 -18.23 0.47
N ASP A 132 21.94 -17.58 1.60
CA ASP A 132 20.73 -17.87 2.36
C ASP A 132 19.50 -17.30 1.64
N VAL A 133 18.58 -18.16 1.24
CA VAL A 133 17.43 -17.81 0.40
C VAL A 133 16.12 -18.38 0.93
N TRP A 134 15.02 -17.88 0.39
CA TRP A 134 13.68 -18.40 0.63
C TRP A 134 13.14 -19.09 -0.61
N MET A 135 12.82 -20.37 -0.48
CA MET A 135 12.20 -21.20 -1.53
C MET A 135 10.69 -21.25 -1.34
N SER A 136 9.96 -21.34 -2.45
CA SER A 136 8.50 -21.55 -2.46
C SER A 136 8.08 -22.15 -3.79
N HIS A 137 8.38 -23.43 -4.02
CA HIS A 137 8.07 -24.08 -5.30
C HIS A 137 7.75 -25.57 -5.17
N GLY A 138 6.89 -26.05 -6.11
CA GLY A 138 6.59 -27.46 -6.30
C GLY A 138 7.22 -28.03 -7.58
N ASP A 139 7.50 -27.21 -8.58
CA ASP A 139 8.14 -27.58 -9.84
C ASP A 139 9.59 -27.06 -9.86
N LYS A 140 10.44 -27.71 -10.65
CA LYS A 140 11.85 -27.32 -10.83
C LYS A 140 12.30 -27.53 -12.28
N VAL A 141 13.28 -26.74 -12.69
CA VAL A 141 13.97 -26.94 -13.96
C VAL A 141 14.85 -28.18 -13.84
N THR A 142 14.70 -29.14 -14.78
CA THR A 142 15.46 -30.41 -14.81
C THR A 142 16.40 -30.49 -15.98
N ARG A 143 16.17 -29.70 -17.04
CA ARG A 143 17.06 -29.56 -18.19
C ARG A 143 17.17 -28.10 -18.59
N LEU A 144 18.41 -27.60 -18.66
CA LEU A 144 18.69 -26.25 -19.13
C LEU A 144 18.31 -26.03 -20.59
N PRO A 145 17.89 -24.82 -20.96
CA PRO A 145 17.87 -24.40 -22.36
C PRO A 145 19.30 -24.38 -22.93
N LYS A 146 19.39 -24.38 -24.26
CA LYS A 146 20.67 -24.24 -24.96
C LYS A 146 21.37 -22.95 -24.55
N ASP A 147 22.70 -23.02 -24.39
CA ASP A 147 23.60 -21.91 -24.02
C ASP A 147 23.48 -21.42 -22.58
N PHE A 148 22.59 -22.00 -21.77
CA PHE A 148 22.53 -21.74 -20.33
C PHE A 148 23.53 -22.61 -19.55
N GLN A 149 23.99 -22.08 -18.42
CA GLN A 149 24.80 -22.79 -17.43
C GLN A 149 24.13 -22.77 -16.05
N ILE A 150 24.42 -23.79 -15.25
CA ILE A 150 24.04 -23.81 -13.84
C ILE A 150 24.92 -22.81 -13.09
N THR A 151 24.30 -21.96 -12.29
CA THR A 151 25.01 -20.92 -11.51
C THR A 151 24.76 -21.05 -10.01
N GLY A 152 23.74 -21.81 -9.60
CA GLY A 152 23.49 -22.11 -8.20
C GLY A 152 22.75 -23.42 -8.05
N THR A 153 23.06 -24.14 -6.97
CA THR A 153 22.51 -25.47 -6.64
C THR A 153 22.09 -25.57 -5.18
N THR A 154 21.14 -26.46 -4.90
CA THR A 154 20.88 -26.98 -3.55
C THR A 154 20.90 -28.52 -3.60
N PRO A 155 20.97 -29.23 -2.47
CA PRO A 155 20.90 -30.70 -2.48
C PRO A 155 19.62 -31.26 -3.12
N THR A 156 18.52 -30.53 -3.09
CA THR A 156 17.18 -30.93 -3.56
C THR A 156 16.78 -30.25 -4.86
N CYS A 157 17.43 -29.14 -5.22
CA CYS A 157 17.23 -28.41 -6.48
C CYS A 157 18.56 -28.23 -7.22
N PRO A 158 18.94 -29.18 -8.11
CA PRO A 158 20.22 -29.13 -8.83
C PRO A 158 20.37 -27.91 -9.77
N ILE A 159 19.26 -27.29 -10.17
CA ILE A 159 19.26 -26.04 -10.95
C ILE A 159 18.47 -25.00 -10.15
N ALA A 160 19.05 -24.51 -9.06
CA ALA A 160 18.50 -23.44 -8.24
C ALA A 160 18.72 -22.05 -8.83
N ALA A 161 19.73 -21.91 -9.69
CA ALA A 161 19.95 -20.73 -10.52
C ALA A 161 20.62 -21.11 -11.84
N MET A 162 20.29 -20.35 -12.88
CA MET A 162 20.83 -20.53 -14.23
C MET A 162 21.06 -19.20 -14.93
N SER A 163 22.01 -19.14 -15.87
CA SER A 163 22.25 -17.94 -16.69
C SER A 163 22.70 -18.25 -18.10
N ASP A 164 22.39 -17.32 -19.01
CA ASP A 164 23.06 -17.11 -20.28
C ASP A 164 23.63 -15.68 -20.28
N GLU A 165 24.91 -15.56 -20.01
CA GLU A 165 25.61 -14.28 -19.93
C GLU A 165 25.63 -13.53 -21.27
N ASN A 166 25.62 -14.24 -22.40
CA ASN A 166 25.67 -13.61 -23.74
C ASN A 166 24.36 -12.86 -24.04
N ARG A 167 23.21 -13.45 -23.70
CA ARG A 167 21.90 -12.82 -23.84
C ARG A 167 21.51 -11.98 -22.63
N ARG A 168 22.26 -12.09 -21.53
CA ARG A 168 21.98 -11.49 -20.21
C ARG A 168 20.63 -12.00 -19.67
N PHE A 169 20.41 -13.31 -19.75
CA PHE A 169 19.23 -13.99 -19.21
C PHE A 169 19.61 -14.74 -17.94
N TYR A 170 18.85 -14.49 -16.88
CA TYR A 170 19.10 -15.06 -15.55
C TYR A 170 17.83 -15.67 -15.00
N GLY A 171 17.97 -16.77 -14.29
CA GLY A 171 16.87 -17.42 -13.59
C GLY A 171 17.28 -17.81 -12.19
N VAL A 172 16.43 -17.56 -11.21
CA VAL A 172 16.56 -18.01 -9.82
C VAL A 172 15.28 -18.70 -9.38
N GLN A 173 15.41 -19.88 -8.73
CA GLN A 173 14.27 -20.62 -8.24
C GLN A 173 13.72 -20.06 -6.92
N PHE A 174 14.53 -19.35 -6.17
CA PHE A 174 14.19 -18.69 -4.92
C PHE A 174 13.65 -17.27 -5.13
N HIS A 175 13.13 -16.69 -4.06
CA HIS A 175 12.53 -15.35 -4.05
C HIS A 175 13.50 -14.30 -3.48
N PRO A 176 14.20 -13.51 -4.32
CA PRO A 176 15.10 -12.45 -3.87
C PRO A 176 14.35 -11.24 -3.28
N GLU A 177 13.06 -11.07 -3.60
CA GLU A 177 12.25 -9.94 -3.18
C GLU A 177 11.81 -10.00 -1.73
N VAL A 178 11.79 -11.19 -1.10
CA VAL A 178 11.31 -11.35 0.27
C VAL A 178 12.40 -11.07 1.30
N THR A 179 12.00 -10.65 2.49
CA THR A 179 12.93 -10.27 3.58
C THR A 179 13.79 -11.42 4.10
N HIS A 180 13.35 -12.67 3.89
CA HIS A 180 14.06 -13.86 4.32
C HIS A 180 15.25 -14.21 3.42
N THR A 181 15.32 -13.69 2.21
CA THR A 181 16.51 -13.78 1.35
C THR A 181 17.44 -12.61 1.69
N LYS A 182 18.45 -12.86 2.55
CA LYS A 182 19.26 -11.81 3.17
C LYS A 182 19.97 -10.89 2.18
N LYS A 183 20.48 -11.44 1.08
CA LYS A 183 21.18 -10.70 -0.01
C LYS A 183 20.29 -10.45 -1.23
N GLY A 184 18.96 -10.52 -1.05
CA GLY A 184 18.01 -10.38 -2.15
C GLY A 184 18.01 -8.98 -2.78
N LEU A 185 18.16 -7.93 -1.96
CA LEU A 185 18.24 -6.55 -2.46
C LEU A 185 19.50 -6.32 -3.27
N GLU A 186 20.64 -6.84 -2.84
CA GLU A 186 21.91 -6.75 -3.55
C GLU A 186 21.86 -7.51 -4.88
N LEU A 187 21.22 -8.70 -4.90
CA LEU A 187 21.01 -9.46 -6.13
C LEU A 187 20.15 -8.68 -7.13
N LEU A 188 19.03 -8.10 -6.68
CA LEU A 188 18.19 -7.26 -7.53
C LEU A 188 18.92 -5.99 -7.98
N THR A 189 19.78 -5.42 -7.12
CA THR A 189 20.64 -4.28 -7.49
C THR A 189 21.61 -4.67 -8.60
N ASN A 190 22.25 -5.84 -8.52
CA ASN A 190 23.12 -6.35 -9.57
C ASN A 190 22.36 -6.46 -10.90
N PHE A 191 21.16 -7.01 -10.89
CA PHE A 191 20.35 -7.11 -12.10
C PHE A 191 19.96 -5.73 -12.64
N VAL A 192 19.36 -4.88 -11.81
CA VAL A 192 18.75 -3.62 -12.26
C VAL A 192 19.82 -2.57 -12.62
N VAL A 193 20.86 -2.43 -11.77
CA VAL A 193 21.88 -1.38 -11.96
C VAL A 193 23.03 -1.87 -12.82
N ASN A 194 23.63 -3.01 -12.47
CA ASN A 194 24.87 -3.44 -13.12
C ASN A 194 24.63 -4.12 -14.46
N ILE A 195 23.61 -4.98 -14.56
CA ILE A 195 23.31 -5.75 -15.78
C ILE A 195 22.44 -4.94 -16.74
N CYS A 196 21.35 -4.34 -16.25
CA CYS A 196 20.46 -3.50 -17.08
C CYS A 196 21.04 -2.10 -17.33
N GLY A 197 22.01 -1.64 -16.51
CA GLY A 197 22.61 -0.31 -16.66
C GLY A 197 21.68 0.83 -16.26
N CYS A 198 20.69 0.57 -15.39
CA CYS A 198 19.75 1.60 -14.96
C CYS A 198 20.41 2.62 -14.03
N GLU A 199 20.11 3.90 -14.27
CA GLU A 199 20.47 4.99 -13.36
C GLU A 199 19.45 5.07 -12.21
N THR A 200 19.94 5.25 -10.98
CA THR A 200 19.12 5.36 -9.76
C THR A 200 18.55 6.77 -9.57
N LYS A 201 17.71 7.20 -10.49
CA LYS A 201 17.11 8.55 -10.51
C LYS A 201 15.73 8.63 -9.86
N TRP A 202 15.17 7.52 -9.46
CA TRP A 202 13.86 7.47 -8.79
C TRP A 202 14.03 7.78 -7.31
N THR A 203 14.20 9.06 -6.97
CA THR A 203 14.35 9.59 -5.60
C THR A 203 13.24 10.55 -5.27
N ALA A 204 12.97 10.77 -3.97
CA ALA A 204 11.86 11.63 -3.52
C ALA A 204 11.95 13.03 -4.13
N GLU A 205 13.13 13.64 -4.17
CA GLU A 205 13.36 14.99 -4.70
C GLU A 205 13.04 15.06 -6.20
N LYS A 206 13.52 14.07 -6.95
CA LYS A 206 13.31 14.01 -8.40
C LYS A 206 11.86 13.70 -8.77
N ILE A 207 11.21 12.84 -7.99
CA ILE A 207 9.78 12.56 -8.15
C ILE A 207 8.95 13.83 -7.88
N ILE A 208 9.31 14.62 -6.86
CA ILE A 208 8.64 15.91 -6.58
C ILE A 208 8.83 16.88 -7.76
N GLU A 209 10.07 17.02 -8.27
CA GLU A 209 10.37 17.89 -9.42
C GLU A 209 9.54 17.50 -10.65
N ASP A 210 9.50 16.20 -10.97
CA ASP A 210 8.75 15.66 -12.10
C ASP A 210 7.24 15.83 -11.92
N ALA A 211 6.70 15.49 -10.74
CA ALA A 211 5.28 15.64 -10.44
C ALA A 211 4.83 17.10 -10.55
N VAL A 212 5.61 18.05 -10.01
CA VAL A 212 5.32 19.48 -10.13
C VAL A 212 5.34 19.94 -11.59
N ALA A 213 6.30 19.46 -12.39
CA ALA A 213 6.36 19.79 -13.81
C ALA A 213 5.17 19.23 -14.59
N ARG A 214 4.78 17.96 -14.33
CA ARG A 214 3.61 17.33 -14.96
C ARG A 214 2.30 18.04 -14.59
N ILE A 215 2.12 18.37 -13.30
CA ILE A 215 0.95 19.14 -12.86
C ILE A 215 0.85 20.48 -13.60
N LYS A 216 1.96 21.25 -13.66
CA LYS A 216 1.99 22.52 -14.38
C LYS A 216 1.65 22.37 -15.87
N ALA A 217 2.18 21.34 -16.52
CA ALA A 217 1.91 21.08 -17.92
C ALA A 217 0.45 20.65 -18.19
N GLN A 218 -0.15 19.91 -17.27
CA GLN A 218 -1.51 19.42 -17.38
C GLN A 218 -2.55 20.49 -17.06
N VAL A 219 -2.35 21.22 -15.98
CA VAL A 219 -3.33 22.16 -15.42
C VAL A 219 -3.20 23.55 -16.03
N GLY A 220 -1.97 24.01 -16.31
CA GLY A 220 -1.71 25.38 -16.76
C GLY A 220 -2.14 26.39 -15.71
N ASP A 221 -2.95 27.37 -16.15
CA ASP A 221 -3.50 28.45 -15.31
C ASP A 221 -4.89 28.14 -14.75
N ASP A 222 -5.41 26.93 -14.97
CA ASP A 222 -6.72 26.51 -14.48
C ASP A 222 -6.71 26.28 -12.96
N GLU A 223 -7.90 26.28 -12.38
CA GLU A 223 -8.09 26.00 -10.95
C GLU A 223 -8.38 24.51 -10.70
N VAL A 224 -7.85 24.01 -9.59
CA VAL A 224 -7.98 22.63 -9.12
C VAL A 224 -8.70 22.60 -7.79
N ILE A 225 -9.66 21.69 -7.62
CA ILE A 225 -10.27 21.39 -6.33
C ILE A 225 -9.73 20.06 -5.78
N LEU A 226 -9.48 20.01 -4.49
CA LEU A 226 -8.99 18.82 -3.77
C LEU A 226 -9.78 18.61 -2.48
N GLY A 227 -10.32 17.40 -2.30
CA GLY A 227 -10.81 16.94 -1.00
C GLY A 227 -9.64 16.61 -0.08
N LEU A 228 -9.42 17.42 0.96
CA LEU A 228 -8.36 17.23 1.94
C LEU A 228 -8.91 16.47 3.14
N SER A 229 -8.58 15.17 3.25
CA SER A 229 -9.07 14.31 4.34
C SER A 229 -8.22 14.38 5.61
N GLY A 230 -7.06 15.05 5.58
CA GLY A 230 -6.07 15.00 6.66
C GLY A 230 -5.24 13.70 6.67
N GLY A 231 -5.51 12.76 5.77
CA GLY A 231 -4.67 11.57 5.55
C GLY A 231 -3.39 11.89 4.80
N VAL A 232 -2.41 10.99 4.85
CA VAL A 232 -1.08 11.19 4.25
C VAL A 232 -1.18 11.49 2.75
N ASP A 233 -1.97 10.71 1.99
CA ASP A 233 -2.04 10.83 0.54
C ASP A 233 -2.60 12.17 0.10
N SER A 234 -3.78 12.55 0.62
CA SER A 234 -4.39 13.84 0.32
C SER A 234 -3.50 15.02 0.73
N SER A 235 -2.75 14.87 1.80
CA SER A 235 -1.80 15.88 2.29
C SER A 235 -0.61 16.06 1.35
N VAL A 236 -0.05 14.96 0.84
CA VAL A 236 1.04 14.99 -0.13
C VAL A 236 0.56 15.57 -1.46
N VAL A 237 -0.64 15.18 -1.94
CA VAL A 237 -1.27 15.77 -3.13
C VAL A 237 -1.44 17.28 -2.96
N ALA A 238 -1.95 17.73 -1.80
CA ALA A 238 -2.14 19.16 -1.52
C ALA A 238 -0.83 19.94 -1.64
N LEU A 239 0.26 19.42 -1.06
CA LEU A 239 1.56 20.10 -1.10
C LEU A 239 2.21 20.10 -2.49
N LEU A 240 2.08 19.00 -3.25
CA LEU A 240 2.56 18.93 -4.64
C LEU A 240 1.83 19.94 -5.53
N LEU A 241 0.50 19.99 -5.43
CA LEU A 241 -0.33 20.94 -6.15
C LEU A 241 -0.03 22.38 -5.73
N HIS A 242 0.05 22.64 -4.43
CA HIS A 242 0.39 23.98 -3.94
C HIS A 242 1.74 24.46 -4.46
N ARG A 243 2.74 23.57 -4.49
CA ARG A 243 4.07 23.88 -5.06
C ARG A 243 4.01 24.11 -6.58
N ALA A 244 3.09 23.45 -7.29
CA ALA A 244 2.94 23.55 -8.73
C ALA A 244 2.13 24.79 -9.17
N ILE A 245 0.96 25.01 -8.57
CA ILE A 245 -0.06 25.98 -9.04
C ILE A 245 -0.45 27.03 -7.99
N GLY A 246 0.11 26.94 -6.76
CA GLY A 246 -0.08 27.95 -5.72
C GLY A 246 -1.54 28.21 -5.37
N LYS A 247 -1.98 29.44 -5.58
CA LYS A 247 -3.32 29.93 -5.23
C LYS A 247 -4.47 29.32 -6.07
N ASN A 248 -4.15 28.68 -7.21
CA ASN A 248 -5.15 28.02 -8.06
C ASN A 248 -5.58 26.66 -7.48
N LEU A 249 -5.03 26.26 -6.34
CA LEU A 249 -5.49 25.09 -5.58
C LEU A 249 -6.53 25.51 -4.54
N HIS A 250 -7.70 24.92 -4.59
CA HIS A 250 -8.76 25.01 -3.59
C HIS A 250 -8.89 23.68 -2.85
N CYS A 251 -8.55 23.68 -1.57
CA CYS A 251 -8.73 22.53 -0.70
C CYS A 251 -10.05 22.62 0.05
N VAL A 252 -10.82 21.53 0.05
CA VAL A 252 -12.06 21.39 0.82
C VAL A 252 -11.85 20.33 1.88
N PHE A 253 -11.96 20.74 3.13
CA PHE A 253 -11.94 19.84 4.29
C PHE A 253 -13.35 19.68 4.83
N VAL A 254 -13.91 18.47 4.73
CA VAL A 254 -15.27 18.17 5.23
C VAL A 254 -15.18 17.63 6.65
N ASP A 255 -15.69 18.39 7.60
CA ASP A 255 -15.88 17.93 8.97
C ASP A 255 -17.22 17.21 9.07
N ASN A 256 -17.17 15.90 9.01
CA ASN A 256 -18.33 15.01 9.00
C ASN A 256 -18.84 14.60 10.39
N GLY A 257 -18.24 15.13 11.47
CA GLY A 257 -18.56 14.71 12.83
C GLY A 257 -18.04 13.32 13.24
N LEU A 258 -17.38 12.61 12.31
CA LEU A 258 -16.82 11.26 12.53
C LEU A 258 -15.29 11.27 12.64
N LEU A 259 -14.70 12.43 12.84
CA LEU A 259 -13.25 12.64 12.96
C LEU A 259 -12.75 12.32 14.38
N ARG A 260 -11.43 12.14 14.50
CA ARG A 260 -10.74 12.06 15.80
C ARG A 260 -10.85 13.39 16.57
N LEU A 261 -10.53 13.34 17.86
CA LEU A 261 -10.53 14.53 18.72
C LEU A 261 -9.61 15.61 18.15
N ASN A 262 -10.16 16.81 17.97
CA ASN A 262 -9.45 18.01 17.47
C ASN A 262 -8.85 17.86 16.05
N GLU A 263 -9.14 16.82 15.30
CA GLU A 263 -8.53 16.58 13.99
C GLU A 263 -8.82 17.71 13.00
N GLY A 264 -10.05 18.22 12.95
CA GLY A 264 -10.40 19.35 12.10
C GLY A 264 -9.60 20.61 12.41
N VAL A 265 -9.37 20.91 13.69
CA VAL A 265 -8.56 22.06 14.12
C VAL A 265 -7.10 21.85 13.69
N GLN A 266 -6.55 20.67 13.93
CA GLN A 266 -5.17 20.32 13.56
C GLN A 266 -4.93 20.43 12.04
N VAL A 267 -5.88 20.00 11.22
CA VAL A 267 -5.80 20.10 9.76
C VAL A 267 -5.78 21.57 9.32
N MET A 268 -6.68 22.40 9.85
CA MET A 268 -6.73 23.82 9.52
C MET A 268 -5.47 24.56 9.94
N GLU A 269 -4.94 24.26 11.13
CA GLU A 269 -3.69 24.87 11.62
C GLU A 269 -2.49 24.45 10.77
N MET A 270 -2.38 23.16 10.45
CA MET A 270 -1.27 22.64 9.66
C MET A 270 -1.29 23.19 8.23
N PHE A 271 -2.40 23.01 7.52
CA PHE A 271 -2.44 23.31 6.08
C PHE A 271 -2.81 24.77 5.80
N GLY A 272 -3.70 25.37 6.58
CA GLY A 272 -4.06 26.78 6.42
C GLY A 272 -2.96 27.72 6.93
N ASN A 273 -2.57 27.57 8.20
CA ASN A 273 -1.65 28.52 8.83
C ASN A 273 -0.18 28.22 8.51
N LYS A 274 0.28 26.96 8.67
CA LYS A 274 1.70 26.63 8.51
C LYS A 274 2.12 26.52 7.04
N PHE A 275 1.33 25.85 6.20
CA PHE A 275 1.64 25.70 4.77
C PHE A 275 1.00 26.77 3.88
N GLY A 276 0.06 27.56 4.37
CA GLY A 276 -0.56 28.67 3.64
C GLY A 276 -1.45 28.22 2.47
N LEU A 277 -2.08 27.03 2.56
CA LEU A 277 -3.00 26.55 1.55
C LEU A 277 -4.33 27.30 1.62
N ASN A 278 -4.95 27.49 0.46
CA ASN A 278 -6.33 27.96 0.38
C ASN A 278 -7.26 26.77 0.72
N ILE A 279 -7.76 26.75 1.96
CA ILE A 279 -8.56 25.65 2.50
C ILE A 279 -9.89 26.15 3.06
N THR A 280 -10.99 25.54 2.63
CA THR A 280 -12.34 25.74 3.15
C THR A 280 -12.71 24.58 4.05
N ARG A 281 -13.02 24.84 5.34
CA ARG A 281 -13.62 23.84 6.23
C ARG A 281 -15.14 23.90 6.10
N VAL A 282 -15.75 22.77 5.81
CA VAL A 282 -17.21 22.61 5.73
C VAL A 282 -17.68 21.83 6.94
N ASP A 283 -18.46 22.44 7.82
CA ASP A 283 -19.14 21.73 8.90
C ASP A 283 -20.37 20.99 8.34
N ALA A 284 -20.26 19.69 8.25
CA ALA A 284 -21.30 18.81 7.73
C ALA A 284 -21.79 17.77 8.76
N GLU A 285 -21.38 17.87 10.04
CA GLU A 285 -21.74 16.92 11.10
C GLU A 285 -23.23 16.60 11.10
N SER A 286 -24.09 17.62 11.11
CA SER A 286 -25.54 17.43 11.17
C SER A 286 -26.07 16.67 9.93
N ARG A 287 -25.54 16.91 8.74
CA ARG A 287 -25.94 16.23 7.49
C ARG A 287 -25.57 14.74 7.54
N PHE A 288 -24.35 14.41 7.95
CA PHE A 288 -23.92 13.02 8.06
C PHE A 288 -24.72 12.26 9.13
N LEU A 289 -24.88 12.82 10.31
CA LEU A 289 -25.60 12.17 11.39
C LEU A 289 -27.08 11.96 11.08
N SER A 290 -27.73 12.89 10.38
CA SER A 290 -29.14 12.73 9.97
C SER A 290 -29.33 11.59 8.96
N GLU A 291 -28.43 11.43 7.99
CA GLU A 291 -28.51 10.35 7.00
C GLU A 291 -28.14 8.97 7.60
N LEU A 292 -27.36 8.94 8.67
CA LEU A 292 -26.97 7.73 9.40
C LEU A 292 -27.98 7.31 10.48
N ALA A 293 -29.01 8.12 10.75
CA ALA A 293 -29.99 7.83 11.77
C ALA A 293 -30.73 6.51 11.47
N GLY A 294 -30.75 5.59 12.44
CA GLY A 294 -31.36 4.27 12.31
C GLY A 294 -30.58 3.25 11.49
N VAL A 295 -29.41 3.60 10.95
CA VAL A 295 -28.59 2.71 10.13
C VAL A 295 -27.61 1.96 11.01
N SER A 296 -27.65 0.62 10.95
CA SER A 296 -26.79 -0.26 11.76
C SER A 296 -25.91 -1.19 10.92
N ASP A 297 -26.25 -1.41 9.65
CA ASP A 297 -25.46 -2.26 8.75
C ASP A 297 -24.16 -1.54 8.35
N PRO A 298 -22.97 -2.18 8.52
CA PRO A 298 -21.69 -1.55 8.25
C PRO A 298 -21.50 -1.12 6.80
N GLU A 299 -21.97 -1.91 5.84
CA GLU A 299 -21.83 -1.60 4.42
C GLU A 299 -22.77 -0.46 4.00
N GLU A 300 -23.96 -0.40 4.57
CA GLU A 300 -24.89 0.70 4.36
C GLU A 300 -24.34 2.01 4.94
N LYS A 301 -23.75 1.98 6.16
CA LYS A 301 -23.05 3.15 6.73
C LYS A 301 -21.96 3.67 5.79
N ARG A 302 -21.11 2.77 5.26
CA ARG A 302 -20.04 3.14 4.33
C ARG A 302 -20.58 3.81 3.07
N LYS A 303 -21.64 3.28 2.48
CA LYS A 303 -22.29 3.83 1.30
C LYS A 303 -22.89 5.22 1.55
N ILE A 304 -23.58 5.38 2.67
CA ILE A 304 -24.17 6.67 3.07
C ILE A 304 -23.07 7.71 3.31
N ILE A 305 -22.06 7.37 4.09
CA ILE A 305 -20.94 8.28 4.37
C ILE A 305 -20.25 8.70 3.07
N GLY A 306 -19.97 7.74 2.18
CA GLY A 306 -19.36 8.04 0.87
C GLY A 306 -20.24 8.95 0.01
N LYS A 307 -21.55 8.66 -0.07
CA LYS A 307 -22.50 9.49 -0.82
C LYS A 307 -22.59 10.91 -0.29
N VAL A 308 -22.80 11.06 1.03
CA VAL A 308 -22.92 12.40 1.64
C VAL A 308 -21.64 13.20 1.47
N PHE A 309 -20.48 12.55 1.54
CA PHE A 309 -19.21 13.20 1.28
C PHE A 309 -19.14 13.76 -0.14
N VAL A 310 -19.53 12.98 -1.15
CA VAL A 310 -19.59 13.41 -2.56
C VAL A 310 -20.57 14.57 -2.73
N ASP A 311 -21.75 14.49 -2.13
CA ASP A 311 -22.78 15.53 -2.21
C ASP A 311 -22.29 16.85 -1.61
N VAL A 312 -21.64 16.81 -0.43
CA VAL A 312 -21.07 18.01 0.20
C VAL A 312 -19.95 18.61 -0.65
N PHE A 313 -19.09 17.74 -1.20
CA PHE A 313 -17.99 18.16 -2.04
C PHE A 313 -18.47 18.79 -3.35
N ASP A 314 -19.51 18.23 -3.95
CA ASP A 314 -20.17 18.76 -5.16
C ASP A 314 -20.79 20.14 -4.89
N ASP A 315 -21.49 20.29 -3.75
CA ASP A 315 -22.05 21.59 -3.33
C ASP A 315 -20.95 22.67 -3.19
N GLU A 316 -19.78 22.31 -2.68
CA GLU A 316 -18.65 23.24 -2.56
C GLU A 316 -17.99 23.52 -3.92
N SER A 317 -17.87 22.51 -4.78
CA SER A 317 -17.28 22.67 -6.11
C SER A 317 -18.09 23.65 -6.98
N LYS A 318 -19.43 23.64 -6.87
CA LYS A 318 -20.34 24.54 -7.60
C LYS A 318 -20.22 26.02 -7.20
N LYS A 319 -19.65 26.31 -6.03
CA LYS A 319 -19.37 27.68 -5.61
C LYS A 319 -18.16 28.28 -6.31
N LEU A 320 -17.33 27.44 -6.91
CA LEU A 320 -16.09 27.79 -7.60
C LEU A 320 -16.36 27.83 -9.12
N THR A 321 -16.27 28.98 -9.75
CA THR A 321 -16.70 29.17 -11.15
C THR A 321 -15.64 28.79 -12.19
N ASN A 322 -14.36 28.72 -11.79
CA ASN A 322 -13.22 28.52 -12.69
C ASN A 322 -12.52 27.17 -12.52
N VAL A 323 -13.03 26.31 -11.64
CA VAL A 323 -12.45 24.98 -11.40
C VAL A 323 -12.73 24.07 -12.60
N LYS A 324 -11.65 23.52 -13.18
CA LYS A 324 -11.72 22.55 -14.28
C LYS A 324 -11.18 21.18 -13.93
N TRP A 325 -10.49 21.05 -12.78
CA TRP A 325 -9.79 19.85 -12.40
C TRP A 325 -10.13 19.40 -10.99
N LEU A 326 -10.32 18.10 -10.81
CA LEU A 326 -10.38 17.43 -9.51
C LEU A 326 -9.09 16.69 -9.25
N ALA A 327 -8.47 16.94 -8.10
CA ALA A 327 -7.30 16.18 -7.66
C ALA A 327 -7.70 14.99 -6.79
N GLN A 328 -7.04 13.86 -7.01
CA GLN A 328 -7.23 12.62 -6.23
C GLN A 328 -5.90 12.05 -5.77
N GLY A 329 -5.92 11.44 -4.59
CA GLY A 329 -4.77 10.77 -3.98
C GLY A 329 -4.65 9.29 -4.36
N THR A 330 -5.03 8.92 -5.58
CA THR A 330 -4.86 7.56 -6.11
C THR A 330 -3.39 7.17 -6.08
N ILE A 331 -3.08 6.00 -5.54
CA ILE A 331 -1.72 5.45 -5.49
C ILE A 331 -1.60 4.19 -6.37
N TYR A 332 -0.37 3.75 -6.63
CA TYR A 332 -0.12 2.66 -7.58
C TYR A 332 -0.81 1.32 -7.20
N PRO A 333 -0.89 0.90 -5.94
CA PRO A 333 -1.68 -0.27 -5.54
C PRO A 333 -3.17 -0.17 -5.95
N ASP A 334 -3.79 1.00 -5.85
CA ASP A 334 -5.19 1.20 -6.25
C ASP A 334 -5.36 0.97 -7.77
N VAL A 335 -4.37 1.39 -8.56
CA VAL A 335 -4.35 1.19 -10.02
C VAL A 335 -4.26 -0.29 -10.37
N ILE A 336 -3.36 -1.04 -9.70
CA ILE A 336 -3.16 -2.48 -9.91
C ILE A 336 -4.44 -3.25 -9.56
N GLU A 337 -5.03 -2.98 -8.39
CA GLU A 337 -6.27 -3.63 -7.94
C GLU A 337 -7.44 -3.39 -8.91
N SER A 338 -7.54 -2.16 -9.45
CA SER A 338 -8.59 -1.81 -10.42
C SER A 338 -8.42 -2.50 -11.78
N ALA A 339 -7.19 -2.72 -12.21
CA ALA A 339 -6.88 -3.44 -13.44
C ALA A 339 -7.22 -4.93 -13.31
N ALA A 340 -6.90 -5.55 -12.18
CA ALA A 340 -7.22 -6.95 -11.89
C ALA A 340 -8.74 -7.22 -11.87
N GLY A 341 -9.53 -6.28 -11.34
CA GLY A 341 -11.00 -6.37 -11.33
C GLY A 341 -11.64 -6.41 -12.72
N LYS A 342 -11.02 -5.79 -13.73
CA LYS A 342 -11.52 -5.81 -15.12
C LYS A 342 -11.28 -7.14 -15.85
N THR A 343 -10.31 -7.93 -15.43
CA THR A 343 -9.96 -9.23 -16.02
C THR A 343 -10.76 -10.40 -15.44
N GLY A 344 -11.65 -10.17 -14.47
CA GLY A 344 -12.60 -11.17 -13.93
C GLY A 344 -11.99 -12.27 -13.07
N LYS A 345 -10.71 -12.21 -12.72
CA LYS A 345 -10.00 -13.23 -11.94
C LYS A 345 -9.70 -12.86 -10.48
N ALA A 346 -10.07 -11.66 -10.04
CA ALA A 346 -9.94 -11.24 -8.65
C ALA A 346 -11.27 -10.75 -8.09
N HIS A 347 -11.67 -11.23 -6.92
CA HIS A 347 -12.76 -10.63 -6.16
C HIS A 347 -12.36 -9.23 -5.71
N VAL A 348 -13.11 -8.22 -6.14
CA VAL A 348 -12.94 -6.83 -5.69
C VAL A 348 -13.25 -6.75 -4.21
N ILE A 349 -12.22 -6.68 -3.37
CA ILE A 349 -12.37 -6.64 -1.90
C ILE A 349 -12.55 -5.20 -1.39
N LYS A 350 -12.26 -4.18 -2.19
CA LYS A 350 -12.37 -2.77 -1.77
C LYS A 350 -13.20 -1.93 -2.74
N SER A 351 -14.38 -1.52 -2.26
CA SER A 351 -15.28 -0.56 -2.94
C SER A 351 -14.95 0.92 -2.63
N HIS A 352 -13.81 1.22 -2.00
CA HIS A 352 -13.59 2.51 -1.34
C HIS A 352 -12.67 3.51 -2.07
N HIS A 353 -12.01 3.09 -3.14
CA HIS A 353 -11.24 3.99 -3.97
C HIS A 353 -11.91 4.15 -5.32
N ASN A 354 -12.39 5.36 -5.57
CA ASN A 354 -13.09 5.73 -6.80
C ASN A 354 -12.09 5.83 -7.97
N VAL A 355 -11.47 4.70 -8.32
CA VAL A 355 -10.59 4.61 -9.48
C VAL A 355 -11.47 4.53 -10.72
N GLY A 356 -11.73 5.68 -11.33
CA GLY A 356 -12.40 5.79 -12.64
C GLY A 356 -13.86 6.21 -12.64
N GLY A 357 -14.40 6.79 -11.57
CA GLY A 357 -15.81 7.18 -11.55
C GLY A 357 -16.10 8.46 -10.78
N LEU A 358 -15.80 9.61 -11.37
CA LEU A 358 -16.59 10.80 -11.04
C LEU A 358 -18.03 10.56 -11.49
N PRO A 359 -19.04 11.01 -10.71
CA PRO A 359 -20.40 11.05 -11.22
C PRO A 359 -20.41 11.74 -12.59
N ASP A 360 -21.18 11.22 -13.56
CA ASP A 360 -21.23 11.71 -14.94
C ASP A 360 -21.56 13.21 -15.08
N TYR A 361 -22.09 13.82 -14.03
CA TYR A 361 -22.40 15.24 -13.96
C TYR A 361 -21.20 16.13 -13.58
N MET A 362 -20.15 15.59 -12.99
CA MET A 362 -18.89 16.31 -12.71
C MET A 362 -18.01 16.30 -13.96
N LYS A 363 -18.12 17.33 -14.78
CA LYS A 363 -17.29 17.52 -16.00
C LYS A 363 -15.89 18.03 -15.70
N LEU A 364 -15.25 17.54 -14.63
CA LEU A 364 -13.89 17.93 -14.23
C LEU A 364 -12.87 16.93 -14.77
N GLY A 365 -11.74 17.44 -15.24
CA GLY A 365 -10.57 16.61 -15.52
C GLY A 365 -9.95 16.07 -14.21
N LEU A 366 -9.28 14.92 -14.28
CA LEU A 366 -8.59 14.34 -13.13
C LEU A 366 -7.11 14.70 -13.09
N VAL A 367 -6.61 15.03 -11.89
CA VAL A 367 -5.18 15.18 -11.60
C VAL A 367 -4.81 14.20 -10.49
N GLU A 368 -3.97 13.22 -10.80
CA GLU A 368 -3.58 12.14 -9.90
C GLU A 368 -2.05 12.08 -9.71
N PRO A 369 -1.47 12.97 -8.92
CA PRO A 369 -0.02 13.09 -8.81
C PRO A 369 0.71 11.87 -8.25
N LEU A 370 0.00 11.02 -7.48
CA LEU A 370 0.56 9.86 -6.78
C LEU A 370 0.31 8.53 -7.48
N ARG A 371 -0.30 8.55 -8.67
CA ARG A 371 -0.79 7.35 -9.37
C ARG A 371 0.31 6.29 -9.64
N GLU A 372 1.55 6.71 -9.76
CA GLU A 372 2.70 5.85 -10.01
C GLU A 372 3.43 5.41 -8.74
N LEU A 373 2.98 5.83 -7.55
CA LEU A 373 3.72 5.72 -6.30
C LEU A 373 3.15 4.66 -5.36
N PHE A 374 4.03 3.91 -4.71
CA PHE A 374 3.68 3.08 -3.57
C PHE A 374 3.53 3.92 -2.30
N LYS A 375 2.84 3.40 -1.29
CA LYS A 375 2.55 4.10 -0.03
C LYS A 375 3.80 4.56 0.73
N ASP A 376 4.85 3.77 0.71
CA ASP A 376 6.13 4.11 1.33
C ASP A 376 6.87 5.24 0.60
N GLU A 377 6.74 5.29 -0.74
CA GLU A 377 7.26 6.40 -1.55
C GLU A 377 6.49 7.70 -1.26
N VAL A 378 5.16 7.63 -1.16
CA VAL A 378 4.33 8.78 -0.77
C VAL A 378 4.75 9.34 0.59
N ARG A 379 5.05 8.46 1.57
CA ARG A 379 5.56 8.89 2.88
C ARG A 379 6.91 9.58 2.77
N LYS A 380 7.85 9.05 2.00
CA LYS A 380 9.17 9.68 1.75
C LYS A 380 9.02 11.05 1.12
N ILE A 381 8.15 11.17 0.12
CA ILE A 381 7.83 12.45 -0.54
C ILE A 381 7.19 13.43 0.45
N GLY A 382 6.27 12.98 1.29
CA GLY A 382 5.66 13.80 2.33
C GLY A 382 6.70 14.40 3.28
N LEU A 383 7.68 13.60 3.73
CA LEU A 383 8.80 14.09 4.55
C LEU A 383 9.64 15.14 3.79
N ALA A 384 9.97 14.87 2.52
CA ALA A 384 10.75 15.78 1.69
C ALA A 384 9.99 17.09 1.38
N LEU A 385 8.66 17.09 1.40
CA LEU A 385 7.81 18.27 1.29
C LEU A 385 7.63 19.02 2.61
N GLY A 386 8.15 18.50 3.73
CA GLY A 386 8.12 19.14 5.04
C GLY A 386 6.95 18.76 5.95
N LEU A 387 6.21 17.69 5.62
CA LEU A 387 5.21 17.14 6.54
C LEU A 387 5.89 16.60 7.80
N PRO A 388 5.33 16.82 8.99
CA PRO A 388 5.87 16.26 10.22
C PRO A 388 5.87 14.73 10.20
N ALA A 389 6.92 14.11 10.75
CA ALA A 389 7.06 12.67 10.83
C ALA A 389 5.88 12.01 11.57
N GLU A 390 5.35 12.67 12.59
CA GLU A 390 4.18 12.22 13.35
C GLU A 390 2.93 12.08 12.46
N MET A 391 2.74 12.98 11.51
CA MET A 391 1.64 12.94 10.57
C MET A 391 1.84 11.82 9.53
N ILE A 392 3.07 11.65 9.05
CA ILE A 392 3.43 10.62 8.07
C ILE A 392 3.29 9.21 8.65
N ASN A 393 3.65 9.05 9.93
CA ASN A 393 3.65 7.76 10.63
C ASN A 393 2.35 7.48 11.40
N ARG A 394 1.29 8.26 11.17
CA ARG A 394 -0.02 8.00 11.78
C ARG A 394 -0.53 6.62 11.39
N HIS A 395 -1.13 5.95 12.37
CA HIS A 395 -1.88 4.72 12.11
C HIS A 395 -3.01 4.98 11.11
N PRO A 396 -3.35 3.98 10.28
CA PRO A 396 -4.49 4.07 9.37
C PRO A 396 -5.77 4.52 10.09
N PHE A 397 -6.51 5.41 9.43
CA PHE A 397 -7.84 5.81 9.85
C PHE A 397 -8.77 5.63 8.66
N PRO A 398 -9.83 4.83 8.79
CA PRO A 398 -10.67 4.50 7.65
C PRO A 398 -11.44 5.71 7.15
N GLY A 399 -11.78 5.73 5.85
CA GLY A 399 -12.54 6.83 5.25
C GLY A 399 -13.86 7.15 5.98
N PRO A 400 -14.65 6.14 6.44
CA PRO A 400 -15.85 6.37 7.24
C PRO A 400 -15.58 6.92 8.66
N GLY A 401 -14.33 7.03 9.08
CA GLY A 401 -13.95 7.56 10.38
C GLY A 401 -14.52 6.73 11.54
N LEU A 402 -15.02 7.44 12.57
CA LEU A 402 -15.64 6.80 13.73
C LEU A 402 -16.93 6.04 13.39
N GLY A 403 -17.54 6.26 12.22
CA GLY A 403 -18.77 5.61 11.80
C GLY A 403 -18.68 4.08 11.78
N VAL A 404 -17.50 3.52 11.49
CA VAL A 404 -17.22 2.06 11.53
C VAL A 404 -16.52 1.62 12.81
N ARG A 405 -16.40 2.50 13.80
CA ARG A 405 -15.89 2.21 15.14
C ARG A 405 -16.96 2.41 16.23
N VAL A 406 -18.16 2.82 15.84
CA VAL A 406 -19.37 2.77 16.64
C VAL A 406 -20.20 1.60 16.12
N LEU A 407 -20.28 0.52 16.87
CA LEU A 407 -21.09 -0.65 16.46
C LEU A 407 -22.58 -0.31 16.46
N GLY A 408 -23.29 -0.75 15.42
CA GLY A 408 -24.71 -0.44 15.25
C GLY A 408 -24.94 1.03 14.85
N GLU A 409 -26.01 1.65 15.35
CA GLU A 409 -26.40 3.01 14.97
C GLU A 409 -25.39 4.07 15.41
N VAL A 410 -25.02 4.96 14.50
CA VAL A 410 -24.10 6.06 14.78
C VAL A 410 -24.86 7.25 15.38
N LYS A 411 -24.47 7.65 16.60
CA LYS A 411 -25.03 8.82 17.30
C LYS A 411 -23.92 9.80 17.71
N LYS A 412 -24.23 11.08 17.71
CA LYS A 412 -23.28 12.11 18.16
C LYS A 412 -22.69 11.80 19.55
N GLU A 413 -23.55 11.43 20.50
CA GLU A 413 -23.13 11.07 21.86
C GLU A 413 -22.09 9.93 21.85
N TYR A 414 -22.30 8.90 21.03
CA TYR A 414 -21.39 7.76 20.94
C TYR A 414 -20.06 8.15 20.32
N CYS A 415 -20.09 8.97 19.28
CA CYS A 415 -18.88 9.52 18.67
C CYS A 415 -18.10 10.39 19.65
N ASP A 416 -18.77 11.24 20.43
CA ASP A 416 -18.13 12.13 21.40
C ASP A 416 -17.47 11.36 22.56
N LEU A 417 -18.08 10.27 23.02
CA LEU A 417 -17.50 9.37 24.01
C LEU A 417 -16.29 8.62 23.43
N LEU A 418 -16.46 8.06 22.24
CA LEU A 418 -15.44 7.27 21.57
C LEU A 418 -14.19 8.09 21.28
N ARG A 419 -14.31 9.31 20.71
CA ARG A 419 -13.15 10.14 20.36
C ARG A 419 -12.33 10.57 21.57
N ARG A 420 -12.96 10.76 22.73
CA ARG A 420 -12.24 11.05 23.98
C ARG A 420 -11.52 9.84 24.53
N ALA A 421 -12.16 8.67 24.50
CA ALA A 421 -11.54 7.42 24.91
C ALA A 421 -10.37 7.04 23.98
N ASP A 422 -10.56 7.19 22.67
CA ASP A 422 -9.52 6.94 21.67
C ASP A 422 -8.30 7.87 21.84
N ALA A 423 -8.54 9.14 22.14
CA ALA A 423 -7.47 10.11 22.39
C ALA A 423 -6.61 9.71 23.60
N ILE A 424 -7.21 9.25 24.70
CA ILE A 424 -6.51 8.76 25.88
C ILE A 424 -5.70 7.50 25.53
N PHE A 425 -6.27 6.56 24.78
CA PHE A 425 -5.58 5.34 24.39
C PHE A 425 -4.35 5.66 23.54
N ILE A 426 -4.50 6.48 22.51
CA ILE A 426 -3.40 6.86 21.62
C ILE A 426 -2.32 7.66 22.36
N GLU A 427 -2.70 8.59 23.24
CA GLU A 427 -1.77 9.32 24.09
C GLU A 427 -0.92 8.40 24.96
N GLU A 428 -1.55 7.44 25.64
CA GLU A 428 -0.84 6.46 26.47
C GLU A 428 0.11 5.56 25.66
N LEU A 429 -0.27 5.18 24.43
CA LEU A 429 0.62 4.44 23.55
C LEU A 429 1.85 5.27 23.15
N HIS A 430 1.68 6.56 22.86
CA HIS A 430 2.80 7.47 22.56
C HIS A 430 3.72 7.64 23.78
N ASN A 431 3.16 7.93 24.93
CA ASN A 431 3.91 8.21 26.16
C ASN A 431 4.72 7.00 26.64
N ASN A 432 4.31 5.78 26.27
CA ASN A 432 4.98 4.54 26.68
C ASN A 432 5.74 3.84 25.53
N GLY A 433 5.90 4.50 24.37
CA GLY A 433 6.67 3.99 23.23
C GLY A 433 6.05 2.78 22.53
N TRP A 434 4.72 2.57 22.66
CA TRP A 434 3.99 1.49 22.02
C TRP A 434 3.35 1.89 20.70
N TYR A 435 3.14 3.18 20.46
CA TYR A 435 2.54 3.63 19.20
C TYR A 435 3.33 3.19 17.96
N ALA A 436 4.66 3.35 17.99
CA ALA A 436 5.51 2.94 16.87
C ALA A 436 5.71 1.40 16.76
N LYS A 437 5.42 0.65 17.82
CA LYS A 437 5.51 -0.81 17.82
C LYS A 437 4.24 -1.47 17.29
N THR A 438 3.12 -0.78 17.33
CA THR A 438 1.83 -1.24 16.80
C THR A 438 1.62 -0.70 15.39
N SER A 439 1.03 -1.50 14.52
CA SER A 439 0.74 -1.10 13.14
C SER A 439 -0.57 -0.33 13.02
N GLN A 440 -1.53 -0.65 13.90
CA GLN A 440 -2.80 0.06 14.04
C GLN A 440 -3.34 -0.12 15.45
N ALA A 441 -3.79 0.98 16.06
CA ALA A 441 -4.44 0.98 17.37
C ALA A 441 -5.59 2.00 17.38
N PHE A 442 -6.71 1.61 18.00
CA PHE A 442 -7.91 2.43 18.10
C PHE A 442 -8.86 1.89 19.16
N SER A 443 -9.84 2.71 19.53
CA SER A 443 -10.95 2.33 20.39
C SER A 443 -12.22 2.08 19.57
N VAL A 444 -13.09 1.20 20.07
CA VAL A 444 -14.41 0.86 19.49
C VAL A 444 -15.48 1.09 20.54
N PHE A 445 -16.55 1.78 20.16
CA PHE A 445 -17.71 1.98 21.02
C PHE A 445 -18.67 0.80 20.90
N LEU A 446 -18.95 0.16 22.04
CA LEU A 446 -19.92 -0.92 22.13
C LEU A 446 -21.23 -0.37 22.72
N PRO A 447 -22.36 -0.42 21.98
CA PRO A 447 -23.65 0.09 22.45
C PRO A 447 -24.30 -0.86 23.48
N VAL A 448 -23.50 -1.29 24.45
CA VAL A 448 -23.90 -2.18 25.55
C VAL A 448 -23.63 -1.48 26.87
N LYS A 449 -24.61 -1.48 27.74
CA LYS A 449 -24.45 -0.93 29.10
C LYS A 449 -23.97 -1.99 30.07
N SER A 450 -22.97 -1.65 30.84
CA SER A 450 -22.44 -2.48 31.93
C SER A 450 -22.68 -1.82 33.27
N VAL A 451 -22.96 -2.64 34.29
CA VAL A 451 -23.09 -2.13 35.66
C VAL A 451 -21.71 -1.67 36.17
N GLY A 452 -21.66 -0.48 36.70
CA GLY A 452 -20.56 0.09 37.47
C GLY A 452 -21.02 0.50 38.87
N VAL A 453 -20.12 0.61 39.79
CA VAL A 453 -20.35 1.17 41.13
C VAL A 453 -19.54 2.46 41.24
N MET A 454 -20.23 3.58 41.43
CA MET A 454 -19.61 4.87 41.64
C MET A 454 -20.14 5.46 42.96
N GLY A 455 -19.25 5.55 43.95
CA GLY A 455 -19.67 5.83 45.32
C GLY A 455 -20.61 4.71 45.84
N ASP A 456 -21.73 5.07 46.45
CA ASP A 456 -22.69 4.11 47.01
C ASP A 456 -23.81 3.69 46.02
N GLY A 457 -23.72 4.11 44.73
CA GLY A 457 -24.75 3.91 43.73
C GLY A 457 -24.33 3.00 42.57
N ARG A 458 -25.31 2.19 42.06
CA ARG A 458 -25.16 1.48 40.80
C ARG A 458 -25.39 2.45 39.64
N LYS A 459 -24.48 2.42 38.66
CA LYS A 459 -24.58 3.17 37.41
C LYS A 459 -24.50 2.22 36.23
N TYR A 460 -25.22 2.50 35.16
CA TYR A 460 -25.21 1.70 33.92
C TYR A 460 -24.68 2.59 32.79
N ASP A 461 -23.42 2.43 32.51
CA ASP A 461 -22.71 3.20 31.48
C ASP A 461 -22.18 2.30 30.35
N TRP A 462 -21.69 2.90 29.30
CA TRP A 462 -21.24 2.25 28.07
C TRP A 462 -19.90 1.52 28.22
N VAL A 463 -19.63 0.65 27.26
CA VAL A 463 -18.40 -0.15 27.18
C VAL A 463 -17.56 0.33 26.00
N ILE A 464 -16.25 0.44 26.20
CA ILE A 464 -15.24 0.67 25.16
C ILE A 464 -14.39 -0.58 25.01
N SER A 465 -14.17 -1.00 23.75
CA SER A 465 -13.15 -1.98 23.41
C SER A 465 -11.90 -1.28 22.87
N LEU A 466 -10.73 -1.70 23.34
CA LEU A 466 -9.44 -1.29 22.80
C LEU A 466 -8.99 -2.35 21.79
N ARG A 467 -8.46 -1.92 20.68
CA ARG A 467 -7.86 -2.76 19.63
C ARG A 467 -6.47 -2.25 19.30
N ALA A 468 -5.45 -3.10 19.39
CA ALA A 468 -4.11 -2.82 18.90
C ALA A 468 -3.55 -4.06 18.22
N VAL A 469 -2.98 -3.90 17.04
CA VAL A 469 -2.45 -5.01 16.24
C VAL A 469 -1.04 -4.70 15.72
N GLU A 470 -0.29 -5.78 15.54
CA GLU A 470 0.99 -5.81 14.87
C GLU A 470 0.84 -6.58 13.55
N THR A 471 1.31 -6.01 12.46
CA THR A 471 1.25 -6.61 11.13
C THR A 471 2.36 -6.05 10.24
N ILE A 472 2.76 -6.83 9.23
CA ILE A 472 3.73 -6.41 8.22
C ILE A 472 3.01 -6.01 6.93
N ASP A 473 1.96 -6.73 6.58
CA ASP A 473 1.31 -6.67 5.25
C ASP A 473 -0.17 -6.31 5.29
N PHE A 474 -0.77 -6.17 6.47
CA PHE A 474 -2.20 -6.01 6.71
C PHE A 474 -3.09 -7.16 6.20
N MET A 475 -2.50 -8.21 5.63
CA MET A 475 -3.20 -9.45 5.24
C MET A 475 -3.42 -10.34 6.46
N THR A 476 -2.38 -10.49 7.26
CA THR A 476 -2.39 -11.15 8.56
C THR A 476 -2.05 -10.16 9.66
N ALA A 477 -2.63 -10.32 10.85
CA ALA A 477 -2.34 -9.46 11.98
C ALA A 477 -2.47 -10.23 13.30
N HIS A 478 -1.57 -9.94 14.23
CA HIS A 478 -1.65 -10.40 15.61
C HIS A 478 -2.07 -9.25 16.50
N TRP A 479 -2.83 -9.54 17.55
CA TRP A 479 -3.10 -8.56 18.59
C TRP A 479 -1.80 -8.19 19.31
N ALA A 480 -1.60 -6.92 19.62
CA ALA A 480 -0.39 -6.43 20.28
C ALA A 480 -0.40 -6.81 21.76
N HIS A 481 0.70 -7.39 22.25
CA HIS A 481 0.87 -7.79 23.64
C HIS A 481 1.23 -6.57 24.51
N LEU A 482 0.30 -5.64 24.68
CA LEU A 482 0.50 -4.47 25.53
C LEU A 482 0.70 -4.90 26.99
N PRO A 483 1.59 -4.25 27.75
CA PRO A 483 1.78 -4.53 29.16
C PRO A 483 0.49 -4.38 29.95
N TYR A 484 0.21 -5.30 30.88
CA TYR A 484 -1.01 -5.25 31.71
C TYR A 484 -1.11 -3.96 32.52
N ASP A 485 0.00 -3.43 33.04
CA ASP A 485 0.03 -2.15 33.76
C ASP A 485 -0.37 -0.98 32.87
N LEU A 486 0.03 -1.02 31.59
CA LEU A 486 -0.37 -0.02 30.59
C LEU A 486 -1.89 -0.11 30.30
N LEU A 487 -2.40 -1.34 30.06
CA LEU A 487 -3.84 -1.57 29.86
C LEU A 487 -4.64 -1.14 31.09
N GLY A 488 -4.17 -1.44 32.30
CA GLY A 488 -4.79 -1.02 33.54
C GLY A 488 -4.85 0.50 33.69
N ARG A 489 -3.76 1.20 33.36
CA ARG A 489 -3.71 2.67 33.37
C ARG A 489 -4.63 3.30 32.34
N ILE A 490 -4.64 2.80 31.09
CA ILE A 490 -5.55 3.25 30.04
C ILE A 490 -7.01 3.10 30.47
N SER A 491 -7.37 1.92 30.98
CA SER A 491 -8.72 1.64 31.47
C SER A 491 -9.12 2.61 32.58
N ASN A 492 -8.25 2.82 33.58
CA ASN A 492 -8.52 3.73 34.68
C ASN A 492 -8.69 5.18 34.19
N ARG A 493 -7.86 5.64 33.28
CA ARG A 493 -7.97 6.99 32.70
C ARG A 493 -9.29 7.15 31.93
N ILE A 494 -9.64 6.21 31.05
CA ILE A 494 -10.87 6.27 30.27
C ILE A 494 -12.09 6.33 31.17
N ILE A 495 -12.18 5.46 32.19
CA ILE A 495 -13.33 5.42 33.11
C ILE A 495 -13.44 6.71 33.94
N ASN A 496 -12.33 7.28 34.37
CA ASN A 496 -12.33 8.47 35.23
C ASN A 496 -12.45 9.80 34.43
N GLU A 497 -11.91 9.87 33.21
CA GLU A 497 -11.87 11.11 32.43
C GLU A 497 -13.03 11.19 31.41
N VAL A 498 -13.63 10.07 31.01
CA VAL A 498 -14.74 10.01 30.05
C VAL A 498 -16.04 9.61 30.76
N ASN A 499 -16.76 10.59 31.27
CA ASN A 499 -18.04 10.34 31.92
C ASN A 499 -19.02 9.68 30.95
N GLY A 500 -19.63 8.57 31.35
CA GLY A 500 -20.52 7.72 30.54
C GLY A 500 -19.89 6.38 30.12
N ILE A 501 -18.61 6.13 30.46
CA ILE A 501 -17.95 4.85 30.26
C ILE A 501 -17.69 4.21 31.63
N SER A 502 -18.11 2.95 31.81
CA SER A 502 -17.91 2.20 33.07
C SER A 502 -17.05 0.94 32.88
N ARG A 503 -16.76 0.56 31.65
CA ARG A 503 -15.98 -0.66 31.37
C ARG A 503 -15.13 -0.50 30.12
N VAL A 504 -13.90 -1.02 30.21
CA VAL A 504 -12.95 -1.12 29.12
C VAL A 504 -12.57 -2.59 28.93
N VAL A 505 -12.60 -3.08 27.69
CA VAL A 505 -12.15 -4.43 27.31
C VAL A 505 -11.04 -4.33 26.28
N TYR A 506 -10.24 -5.39 26.12
CA TYR A 506 -9.17 -5.46 25.12
C TYR A 506 -9.43 -6.62 24.15
N ASP A 507 -9.46 -6.33 22.85
CA ASP A 507 -9.67 -7.33 21.80
C ASP A 507 -8.37 -8.06 21.47
N ILE A 508 -8.37 -9.37 21.75
CA ILE A 508 -7.24 -10.30 21.54
C ILE A 508 -7.41 -11.18 20.31
N SER A 509 -8.23 -10.77 19.35
CA SER A 509 -8.49 -11.55 18.14
C SER A 509 -7.40 -11.34 17.09
N GLY A 510 -6.93 -12.43 16.46
CA GLY A 510 -6.02 -12.38 15.32
C GLY A 510 -6.76 -12.25 13.98
N LYS A 511 -6.07 -11.78 12.95
CA LYS A 511 -6.54 -11.80 11.56
C LYS A 511 -5.73 -12.82 10.75
N PRO A 512 -6.33 -13.81 10.08
CA PRO A 512 -7.72 -14.23 10.22
C PRO A 512 -8.01 -14.90 11.57
N PRO A 513 -9.26 -15.22 11.97
CA PRO A 513 -10.50 -15.01 11.21
C PRO A 513 -11.10 -13.59 11.37
N ALA A 514 -10.72 -12.86 12.44
CA ALA A 514 -11.22 -11.50 12.61
C ALA A 514 -10.58 -10.54 11.59
N THR A 515 -11.21 -9.38 11.38
CA THR A 515 -10.61 -8.24 10.67
C THR A 515 -9.86 -7.33 11.65
N ILE A 516 -9.09 -6.35 11.15
CA ILE A 516 -8.46 -5.36 12.03
C ILE A 516 -9.53 -4.40 12.55
N GLU A 517 -10.27 -3.73 11.65
CA GLU A 517 -11.45 -2.94 12.03
C GLU A 517 -12.60 -3.89 12.39
N TRP A 518 -13.53 -3.44 13.20
CA TRP A 518 -14.66 -4.25 13.66
C TRP A 518 -15.85 -4.22 12.68
N GLU A 519 -16.01 -3.13 11.94
CA GLU A 519 -17.02 -2.95 10.89
C GLU A 519 -16.43 -2.54 9.54
#